data_7f94f1cb4b4826d84e7dca7d8d207dc4
#
_entry.id   7f94f1cb4b4826d84e7dca7d8d207dc4
#
_cell.length_a   1.000
_cell.length_b   1.000
_cell.length_c   1.000
_cell.angle_alpha   90.00
_cell.angle_beta   90.00
_cell.angle_gamma   90.00
#
_symmetry.space_group_name_H-M   'P 1'
#
loop_
_entity.id
_entity.type
_entity.pdbx_description
1 polymer ?
#
loop_
_entity_poly.entity_id
_entity_poly.type
_entity_poly.pdbx_seq_one_letter_code
_entity_poly.pdbx_strand_id
1 'polypeptide(L)'
;MSIRWTYAFIDRPVASFTRAHTFWTAVTDTRLSEFRGEQGEFVTLLPRGGADPCVKVQGVDSGSGGAHLDFAVDDVPGFVTSALAVGAGVAAEHDGWAVLRSPAGQLFCAVPWHGELVRPPVVHGSRLDQVCVDVPPSRYASEVAFWSALLDGWESVPGSRPEFHVLKPPSGLPVRILLQRLGEERRDAERLGAEPLASAHLDLACADIAAVRGRHEELGAGFVAEGAHWTVMRDPAGGTYCLTGRDPETGGLAG
;
A
#
# COMPACT_ATOMS: atom_id res chain seq x y z
N MET A 1 -3.71 -2.99 -22.08
CA MET A 1 -2.94 -3.66 -21.01
C MET A 1 -3.80 -3.66 -19.75
N SER A 2 -3.99 -4.79 -19.08
CA SER A 2 -4.96 -4.88 -17.98
C SER A 2 -4.26 -5.27 -16.68
N ILE A 3 -4.44 -4.44 -15.64
CA ILE A 3 -4.14 -4.83 -14.27
C ILE A 3 -5.26 -5.76 -13.83
N ARG A 4 -4.89 -6.98 -13.40
CA ARG A 4 -5.81 -8.06 -13.03
C ARG A 4 -5.98 -8.17 -11.53
N TRP A 5 -4.95 -7.79 -10.78
CA TRP A 5 -4.94 -7.80 -9.32
C TRP A 5 -3.96 -6.77 -8.76
N THR A 6 -4.12 -6.43 -7.49
CA THR A 6 -3.20 -5.56 -6.77
C THR A 6 -2.84 -6.20 -5.43
N TYR A 7 -1.55 -6.18 -5.11
CA TYR A 7 -1.08 -6.53 -3.77
C TYR A 7 -0.48 -5.30 -3.09
N ALA A 8 -0.77 -5.15 -1.82
CA ALA A 8 -0.04 -4.23 -0.96
C ALA A 8 1.05 -5.00 -0.20
N PHE A 9 2.28 -4.55 -0.31
CA PHE A 9 3.38 -5.03 0.49
C PHE A 9 3.56 -4.18 1.74
N ILE A 10 3.89 -4.85 2.83
CA ILE A 10 4.32 -4.27 4.09
C ILE A 10 5.81 -4.52 4.22
N ASP A 11 6.61 -3.46 4.04
CA ASP A 11 8.07 -3.54 4.13
C ASP A 11 8.51 -3.23 5.56
N ARG A 12 9.25 -4.15 6.17
CA ARG A 12 9.78 -3.94 7.52
C ARG A 12 11.23 -4.42 7.59
N PRO A 13 12.07 -3.76 8.40
CA PRO A 13 13.43 -4.25 8.61
C PRO A 13 13.45 -5.73 9.00
N VAL A 14 14.42 -6.50 8.47
CA VAL A 14 14.57 -7.94 8.75
C VAL A 14 14.53 -8.22 10.25
N ALA A 15 15.15 -7.37 11.07
CA ALA A 15 15.15 -7.50 12.53
C ALA A 15 13.75 -7.45 13.19
N SER A 16 12.75 -6.89 12.48
CA SER A 16 11.36 -6.79 12.96
C SER A 16 10.36 -7.56 12.10
N PHE A 17 10.82 -8.28 11.08
CA PHE A 17 9.99 -9.01 10.12
C PHE A 17 9.03 -10.01 10.79
N THR A 18 9.52 -10.79 11.76
CA THR A 18 8.67 -11.73 12.51
C THR A 18 7.54 -11.02 13.27
N ARG A 19 7.83 -9.88 13.91
CA ARG A 19 6.78 -9.08 14.58
C ARG A 19 5.76 -8.53 13.61
N ALA A 20 6.22 -8.10 12.42
CA ALA A 20 5.35 -7.60 11.38
C ALA A 20 4.35 -8.67 10.90
N HIS A 21 4.85 -9.80 10.40
CA HIS A 21 3.94 -10.82 9.85
C HIS A 21 3.04 -11.44 10.91
N THR A 22 3.47 -11.55 12.18
CA THR A 22 2.64 -12.02 13.29
C THR A 22 1.47 -11.06 13.55
N PHE A 23 1.75 -9.76 13.65
CA PHE A 23 0.72 -8.74 13.85
C PHE A 23 -0.27 -8.70 12.69
N TRP A 24 0.22 -8.57 11.47
CA TRP A 24 -0.63 -8.43 10.30
C TRP A 24 -1.45 -9.68 9.99
N THR A 25 -0.94 -10.88 10.29
CA THR A 25 -1.71 -12.13 10.23
C THR A 25 -2.90 -12.11 11.18
N ALA A 26 -2.72 -11.59 12.42
CA ALA A 26 -3.81 -11.46 13.39
C ALA A 26 -4.82 -10.36 13.01
N VAL A 27 -4.35 -9.23 12.46
CA VAL A 27 -5.20 -8.13 11.98
C VAL A 27 -6.08 -8.57 10.82
N THR A 28 -5.53 -9.32 9.87
CA THR A 28 -6.22 -9.73 8.64
C THR A 28 -6.89 -11.11 8.71
N ASP A 29 -6.84 -11.79 9.85
CA ASP A 29 -7.31 -13.17 10.06
C ASP A 29 -6.86 -14.14 8.94
N THR A 30 -5.57 -14.10 8.67
CA THR A 30 -4.92 -14.89 7.61
C THR A 30 -3.98 -15.93 8.20
N ARG A 31 -3.41 -16.76 7.35
CA ARG A 31 -2.28 -17.64 7.64
C ARG A 31 -1.11 -17.28 6.74
N LEU A 32 0.10 -17.61 7.16
CA LEU A 32 1.29 -17.39 6.35
C LEU A 32 1.38 -18.41 5.22
N SER A 33 1.83 -17.98 4.05
CA SER A 33 2.36 -18.88 3.02
C SER A 33 3.71 -19.47 3.46
N GLU A 34 4.30 -20.31 2.62
CA GLU A 34 5.73 -20.58 2.71
C GLU A 34 6.53 -19.28 2.53
N PHE A 35 7.66 -19.19 3.25
CA PHE A 35 8.60 -18.09 3.06
C PHE A 35 9.35 -18.28 1.75
N ARG A 36 9.58 -17.18 1.05
CA ARG A 36 10.22 -17.12 -0.27
C ARG A 36 11.34 -16.09 -0.27
N GLY A 37 12.14 -16.10 -1.33
CA GLY A 37 13.36 -15.34 -1.45
C GLY A 37 14.57 -16.12 -0.96
N GLU A 38 15.77 -15.61 -1.20
CA GLU A 38 17.03 -16.32 -0.85
C GLU A 38 17.24 -16.44 0.66
N GLN A 39 16.68 -15.49 1.43
CA GLN A 39 16.78 -15.44 2.89
C GLN A 39 15.42 -15.65 3.59
N GLY A 40 14.37 -16.01 2.83
CA GLY A 40 13.00 -16.14 3.35
C GLY A 40 12.35 -14.80 3.66
N GLU A 41 12.75 -13.76 2.96
CA GLU A 41 12.34 -12.38 3.20
C GLU A 41 10.92 -12.04 2.72
N PHE A 42 10.25 -12.93 1.98
CA PHE A 42 8.90 -12.71 1.46
C PHE A 42 7.89 -13.70 2.02
N VAL A 43 6.74 -13.22 2.46
CA VAL A 43 5.61 -14.05 2.85
C VAL A 43 4.29 -13.44 2.40
N THR A 44 3.34 -14.28 1.99
CA THR A 44 1.98 -13.86 1.62
C THR A 44 1.01 -14.17 2.76
N LEU A 45 0.13 -13.22 3.07
CA LEU A 45 -0.95 -13.40 4.04
C LEU A 45 -2.15 -14.04 3.32
N LEU A 46 -2.37 -15.33 3.56
CA LEU A 46 -3.38 -16.14 2.88
C LEU A 46 -4.73 -16.05 3.61
N PRO A 47 -5.77 -15.45 3.00
CA PRO A 47 -7.10 -15.38 3.59
C PRO A 47 -7.72 -16.77 3.80
N ARG A 48 -8.71 -16.86 4.68
CA ARG A 48 -9.56 -18.03 4.85
C ARG A 48 -10.69 -18.04 3.82
N GLY A 49 -11.33 -19.19 3.65
CA GLY A 49 -12.59 -19.29 2.89
C GLY A 49 -12.47 -19.15 1.38
N GLY A 50 -11.29 -19.34 0.79
CA GLY A 50 -11.10 -19.34 -0.67
C GLY A 50 -11.03 -17.97 -1.32
N ALA A 51 -10.87 -16.90 -0.55
CA ALA A 51 -10.53 -15.57 -1.08
C ALA A 51 -9.04 -15.51 -1.47
N ASP A 52 -8.72 -14.62 -2.40
CA ASP A 52 -7.36 -14.46 -2.88
C ASP A 52 -6.57 -13.45 -2.03
N PRO A 53 -5.26 -13.67 -1.83
CA PRO A 53 -4.44 -12.76 -1.05
C PRO A 53 -4.26 -11.41 -1.75
N CYS A 54 -4.28 -10.33 -0.96
CA CYS A 54 -3.92 -8.99 -1.43
C CYS A 54 -2.90 -8.29 -0.53
N VAL A 55 -2.40 -8.97 0.50
CA VAL A 55 -1.37 -8.45 1.41
C VAL A 55 -0.19 -9.40 1.46
N LYS A 56 1.01 -8.84 1.32
CA LYS A 56 2.27 -9.53 1.47
C LYS A 56 3.17 -8.78 2.46
N VAL A 57 4.13 -9.45 3.05
CA VAL A 57 5.11 -8.83 3.94
C VAL A 57 6.50 -9.14 3.44
N GLN A 58 7.38 -8.12 3.44
CA GLN A 58 8.77 -8.22 3.05
C GLN A 58 9.69 -7.78 4.18
N GLY A 59 10.73 -8.58 4.45
CA GLY A 59 11.89 -8.15 5.22
C GLY A 59 12.84 -7.35 4.34
N VAL A 60 13.19 -6.11 4.76
CA VAL A 60 14.14 -5.26 4.02
C VAL A 60 15.41 -5.06 4.82
N ASP A 61 16.56 -5.09 4.14
CA ASP A 61 17.88 -4.97 4.77
C ASP A 61 18.23 -3.54 5.15
N SER A 62 17.58 -2.55 4.53
CA SER A 62 17.89 -1.14 4.74
C SER A 62 16.63 -0.28 4.84
N GLY A 63 16.76 0.87 5.52
CA GLY A 63 15.66 1.82 5.69
C GLY A 63 14.71 1.46 6.82
N SER A 64 13.69 2.30 7.02
CA SER A 64 12.65 2.14 8.05
C SER A 64 11.50 1.22 7.61
N GLY A 65 11.54 0.73 6.37
CA GLY A 65 10.41 0.07 5.74
C GLY A 65 9.39 1.07 5.21
N GLY A 66 8.17 0.61 5.02
CA GLY A 66 7.06 1.36 4.45
C GLY A 66 6.02 0.43 3.87
N ALA A 67 5.52 0.79 2.69
CA ALA A 67 4.68 -0.06 1.87
C ALA A 67 4.98 0.17 0.38
N HIS A 68 4.67 -0.82 -0.45
CA HIS A 68 4.64 -0.68 -1.90
C HIS A 68 3.50 -1.50 -2.52
N LEU A 69 3.24 -1.25 -3.79
CA LEU A 69 2.22 -1.95 -4.57
C LEU A 69 2.86 -2.89 -5.59
N ASP A 70 2.31 -4.10 -5.70
CA ASP A 70 2.51 -4.93 -6.88
C ASP A 70 1.27 -4.88 -7.75
N PHE A 71 1.45 -4.62 -9.03
CA PHE A 71 0.43 -4.76 -10.06
C PHE A 71 0.59 -6.11 -10.76
N ALA A 72 -0.37 -7.01 -10.51
CA ALA A 72 -0.43 -8.28 -11.22
C ALA A 72 -1.10 -8.07 -12.58
N VAL A 73 -0.38 -8.35 -13.65
CA VAL A 73 -0.75 -8.03 -15.03
C VAL A 73 -0.62 -9.23 -15.95
N ASP A 74 -1.35 -9.19 -17.08
CA ASP A 74 -1.27 -10.24 -18.11
C ASP A 74 0.06 -10.18 -18.89
N ASP A 75 0.64 -8.97 -19.02
CA ASP A 75 1.85 -8.70 -19.81
C ASP A 75 2.78 -7.77 -19.03
N VAL A 76 3.75 -8.36 -18.33
CA VAL A 76 4.74 -7.61 -17.53
C VAL A 76 5.62 -6.72 -18.40
N PRO A 77 6.23 -7.18 -19.51
CA PRO A 77 7.02 -6.32 -20.40
C PRO A 77 6.23 -5.13 -20.95
N GLY A 78 4.98 -5.35 -21.34
CA GLY A 78 4.09 -4.28 -21.84
C GLY A 78 3.75 -3.28 -20.73
N PHE A 79 3.54 -3.72 -19.49
CA PHE A 79 3.32 -2.82 -18.37
C PHE A 79 4.57 -1.97 -18.06
N VAL A 80 5.75 -2.59 -18.04
CA VAL A 80 7.02 -1.88 -17.84
C VAL A 80 7.22 -0.81 -18.94
N THR A 81 7.00 -1.19 -20.21
CA THR A 81 7.09 -0.24 -21.34
C THR A 81 6.16 0.96 -21.16
N SER A 82 4.91 0.70 -20.75
CA SER A 82 3.93 1.77 -20.49
C SER A 82 4.32 2.65 -19.30
N ALA A 83 4.83 2.05 -18.22
CA ALA A 83 5.28 2.81 -17.06
C ALA A 83 6.47 3.72 -17.39
N LEU A 84 7.43 3.24 -18.18
CA LEU A 84 8.55 4.03 -18.67
C LEU A 84 8.10 5.20 -19.56
N ALA A 85 7.12 4.96 -20.42
CA ALA A 85 6.59 5.99 -21.32
C ALA A 85 5.93 7.16 -20.59
N VAL A 86 5.42 6.94 -19.37
CA VAL A 86 4.80 7.98 -18.53
C VAL A 86 5.73 8.51 -17.43
N GLY A 87 6.99 8.07 -17.39
CA GLY A 87 8.03 8.67 -16.54
C GLY A 87 8.52 7.82 -15.36
N ALA A 88 8.18 6.53 -15.31
CA ALA A 88 8.81 5.62 -14.34
C ALA A 88 10.29 5.37 -14.69
N GLY A 89 11.07 4.99 -13.67
CA GLY A 89 12.39 4.40 -13.84
C GLY A 89 12.40 2.92 -13.46
N VAL A 90 13.29 2.12 -14.06
CA VAL A 90 13.54 0.75 -13.61
C VAL A 90 14.47 0.79 -12.40
N ALA A 91 14.07 0.17 -11.30
CA ALA A 91 14.88 0.02 -10.10
C ALA A 91 15.60 -1.34 -10.08
N ALA A 92 14.91 -2.41 -10.51
CA ALA A 92 15.49 -3.75 -10.70
C ALA A 92 14.67 -4.55 -11.70
N GLU A 93 15.31 -5.46 -12.42
CA GLU A 93 14.68 -6.43 -13.30
C GLU A 93 15.00 -7.84 -12.82
N HIS A 94 14.00 -8.71 -12.85
CA HIS A 94 14.08 -10.10 -12.47
C HIS A 94 13.46 -10.98 -13.56
N ASP A 95 13.63 -12.29 -13.46
CA ASP A 95 12.99 -13.21 -14.37
C ASP A 95 11.46 -13.18 -14.16
N GLY A 96 10.75 -12.62 -15.15
CA GLY A 96 9.29 -12.52 -15.18
C GLY A 96 8.65 -11.37 -14.37
N TRP A 97 9.39 -10.52 -13.67
CA TRP A 97 8.85 -9.36 -12.95
C TRP A 97 9.85 -8.20 -12.86
N ALA A 98 9.38 -7.02 -12.53
CA ALA A 98 10.23 -5.83 -12.43
C ALA A 98 9.84 -4.93 -11.25
N VAL A 99 10.85 -4.30 -10.65
CA VAL A 99 10.70 -3.22 -9.68
C VAL A 99 10.86 -1.88 -10.40
N LEU A 100 9.87 -1.04 -10.27
CA LEU A 100 9.80 0.26 -10.89
C LEU A 100 9.82 1.36 -9.82
N ARG A 101 10.11 2.57 -10.25
CA ARG A 101 10.15 3.77 -9.40
C ARG A 101 9.36 4.88 -10.07
N SER A 102 8.41 5.46 -9.33
CA SER A 102 7.66 6.64 -9.78
C SER A 102 8.52 7.91 -9.83
N PRO A 103 8.06 8.99 -10.46
CA PRO A 103 8.77 10.27 -10.46
C PRO A 103 9.08 10.84 -9.07
N ALA A 104 8.21 10.60 -8.08
CA ALA A 104 8.44 11.01 -6.70
C ALA A 104 9.28 10.01 -5.90
N GLY A 105 9.68 8.88 -6.48
CA GLY A 105 10.56 7.92 -5.86
C GLY A 105 9.88 6.72 -5.20
N GLN A 106 8.54 6.61 -5.24
CA GLN A 106 7.82 5.46 -4.72
C GLN A 106 8.12 4.21 -5.55
N LEU A 107 8.51 3.13 -4.87
CA LEU A 107 8.69 1.83 -5.50
C LEU A 107 7.35 1.14 -5.72
N PHE A 108 7.24 0.40 -6.82
CA PHE A 108 6.13 -0.49 -7.13
C PHE A 108 6.60 -1.59 -8.07
N CYS A 109 5.88 -2.71 -8.12
CA CYS A 109 6.29 -3.82 -8.98
C CYS A 109 5.26 -4.13 -10.06
N ALA A 110 5.76 -4.65 -11.18
CA ALA A 110 4.98 -5.34 -12.19
C ALA A 110 5.24 -6.83 -12.03
N VAL A 111 4.19 -7.61 -11.75
CA VAL A 111 4.28 -9.05 -11.52
C VAL A 111 3.28 -9.81 -12.39
N PRO A 112 3.53 -11.09 -12.73
CA PRO A 112 2.55 -11.87 -13.47
C PRO A 112 1.30 -12.13 -12.62
N TRP A 113 0.14 -12.08 -13.26
CA TRP A 113 -1.13 -12.47 -12.67
C TRP A 113 -1.28 -14.00 -12.65
N HIS A 114 -1.75 -14.55 -11.54
CA HIS A 114 -1.88 -15.99 -11.32
C HIS A 114 -3.33 -16.46 -11.16
N GLY A 115 -4.31 -15.63 -11.51
CA GLY A 115 -5.72 -16.02 -11.51
C GLY A 115 -6.52 -15.48 -10.33
N GLU A 116 -5.98 -14.54 -9.53
CA GLU A 116 -6.67 -13.91 -8.41
C GLU A 116 -7.91 -13.15 -8.90
N LEU A 117 -9.05 -13.36 -8.21
CA LEU A 117 -10.35 -12.79 -8.57
C LEU A 117 -11.22 -12.43 -7.36
N VAL A 118 -10.98 -13.08 -6.21
CA VAL A 118 -11.87 -13.00 -5.06
C VAL A 118 -11.27 -12.15 -3.96
N ARG A 119 -11.79 -10.94 -3.79
CA ARG A 119 -11.33 -9.99 -2.76
C ARG A 119 -11.49 -10.58 -1.35
N PRO A 120 -10.52 -10.39 -0.44
CA PRO A 120 -10.66 -10.79 0.97
C PRO A 120 -11.90 -10.18 1.63
N PRO A 121 -12.57 -10.91 2.54
CA PRO A 121 -13.72 -10.40 3.27
C PRO A 121 -13.31 -9.34 4.30
N VAL A 122 -14.29 -8.62 4.83
CA VAL A 122 -14.15 -7.83 6.05
C VAL A 122 -13.90 -8.75 7.23
N VAL A 123 -12.87 -8.47 8.01
CA VAL A 123 -12.53 -9.22 9.23
C VAL A 123 -12.38 -8.26 10.41
N HIS A 124 -12.96 -8.64 11.55
CA HIS A 124 -12.90 -7.82 12.76
C HIS A 124 -13.32 -6.35 12.57
N GLY A 125 -14.27 -6.10 11.66
CA GLY A 125 -14.79 -4.77 11.37
C GLY A 125 -13.88 -3.90 10.49
N SER A 126 -12.83 -4.46 9.92
CA SER A 126 -11.91 -3.75 9.03
C SER A 126 -11.50 -4.55 7.80
N ARG A 127 -11.00 -3.85 6.79
CA ARG A 127 -10.39 -4.44 5.59
C ARG A 127 -9.37 -3.48 5.00
N LEU A 128 -8.27 -4.00 4.44
CA LEU A 128 -7.38 -3.20 3.61
C LEU A 128 -8.19 -2.59 2.45
N ASP A 129 -8.16 -1.27 2.33
CA ASP A 129 -8.92 -0.53 1.34
C ASP A 129 -8.01 0.23 0.37
N GLN A 130 -6.93 0.81 0.88
CA GLN A 130 -6.03 1.61 0.06
C GLN A 130 -4.58 1.56 0.53
N VAL A 131 -3.67 1.88 -0.39
CA VAL A 131 -2.30 2.29 -0.08
C VAL A 131 -2.24 3.80 -0.26
N CYS A 132 -1.85 4.49 0.80
CA CYS A 132 -1.62 5.92 0.79
C CYS A 132 -0.15 6.19 0.45
N VAL A 133 0.09 6.97 -0.59
CA VAL A 133 1.42 7.44 -1.00
C VAL A 133 1.57 8.88 -0.54
N ASP A 134 2.45 9.09 0.42
CA ASP A 134 2.85 10.39 0.96
C ASP A 134 3.84 11.07 0.02
N VAL A 135 3.42 12.13 -0.64
CA VAL A 135 4.18 12.78 -1.70
C VAL A 135 4.67 14.16 -1.27
N PRO A 136 5.97 14.46 -1.40
CA PRO A 136 6.50 15.79 -1.17
C PRO A 136 5.77 16.84 -2.02
N PRO A 137 5.49 18.05 -1.48
CA PRO A 137 4.74 19.08 -2.19
C PRO A 137 5.30 19.44 -3.57
N SER A 138 6.62 19.46 -3.71
CA SER A 138 7.33 19.77 -4.95
C SER A 138 7.12 18.74 -6.07
N ARG A 139 6.76 17.49 -5.71
CA ARG A 139 6.58 16.37 -6.65
C ARG A 139 5.12 15.95 -6.82
N TYR A 140 4.20 16.55 -6.04
CA TYR A 140 2.82 16.09 -5.95
C TYR A 140 2.09 16.13 -7.30
N ALA A 141 2.19 17.24 -8.04
CA ALA A 141 1.49 17.36 -9.32
C ALA A 141 2.00 16.36 -10.37
N SER A 142 3.32 16.14 -10.45
CA SER A 142 3.92 15.17 -11.36
C SER A 142 3.56 13.73 -10.97
N GLU A 143 3.48 13.43 -9.67
CA GLU A 143 3.10 12.11 -9.18
C GLU A 143 1.63 11.79 -9.47
N VAL A 144 0.71 12.77 -9.28
CA VAL A 144 -0.70 12.63 -9.67
C VAL A 144 -0.82 12.37 -11.17
N ALA A 145 -0.12 13.14 -11.99
CA ALA A 145 -0.14 12.97 -13.45
C ALA A 145 0.40 11.59 -13.87
N PHE A 146 1.49 11.14 -13.24
CA PHE A 146 2.09 9.83 -13.50
C PHE A 146 1.12 8.68 -13.21
N TRP A 147 0.60 8.61 -11.99
CA TRP A 147 -0.30 7.53 -11.59
C TRP A 147 -1.61 7.54 -12.40
N SER A 148 -2.15 8.72 -12.70
CA SER A 148 -3.35 8.83 -13.52
C SER A 148 -3.12 8.34 -14.95
N ALA A 149 -1.95 8.57 -15.52
CA ALA A 149 -1.60 8.11 -16.87
C ALA A 149 -1.26 6.61 -16.91
N LEU A 150 -0.55 6.10 -15.89
CA LEU A 150 -0.18 4.69 -15.81
C LEU A 150 -1.40 3.79 -15.59
N LEU A 151 -2.34 4.25 -14.76
CA LEU A 151 -3.54 3.51 -14.37
C LEU A 151 -4.74 3.93 -15.25
N ASP A 152 -4.52 4.02 -16.56
CA ASP A 152 -5.59 4.29 -17.51
C ASP A 152 -6.75 3.29 -17.33
N GLY A 153 -7.97 3.83 -17.24
CA GLY A 153 -9.17 3.04 -16.89
C GLY A 153 -9.51 3.02 -15.40
N TRP A 154 -8.65 3.55 -14.52
CA TRP A 154 -9.03 3.84 -13.12
C TRP A 154 -9.69 5.22 -13.03
N GLU A 155 -10.66 5.36 -12.12
CA GLU A 155 -11.25 6.67 -11.84
C GLU A 155 -10.25 7.53 -11.06
N SER A 156 -9.75 8.61 -11.66
CA SER A 156 -8.80 9.56 -11.08
C SER A 156 -9.55 10.83 -10.66
N VAL A 157 -9.71 11.05 -9.35
CA VAL A 157 -10.53 12.14 -8.81
C VAL A 157 -9.88 12.84 -7.62
N PRO A 158 -10.16 14.13 -7.42
CA PRO A 158 -9.80 14.79 -6.16
C PRO A 158 -10.41 14.07 -4.96
N GLY A 159 -9.67 14.00 -3.87
CA GLY A 159 -10.16 13.47 -2.60
C GLY A 159 -11.11 14.45 -1.88
N SER A 160 -11.55 14.06 -0.69
CA SER A 160 -12.43 14.90 0.16
C SER A 160 -11.75 16.16 0.70
N ARG A 161 -10.42 16.25 0.57
CA ARG A 161 -9.60 17.40 1.01
C ARG A 161 -8.60 17.73 -0.09
N PRO A 162 -8.13 19.01 -0.18
CA PRO A 162 -7.27 19.47 -1.27
C PRO A 162 -5.89 18.80 -1.33
N GLU A 163 -5.43 18.22 -0.23
CA GLU A 163 -4.19 17.45 -0.18
C GLU A 163 -4.32 16.02 -0.72
N PHE A 164 -5.53 15.54 -0.98
CA PHE A 164 -5.80 14.16 -1.41
C PHE A 164 -6.20 14.05 -2.88
N HIS A 165 -5.67 13.04 -3.54
CA HIS A 165 -6.11 12.59 -4.86
C HIS A 165 -6.27 11.06 -4.84
N VAL A 166 -7.39 10.57 -5.34
CA VAL A 166 -7.76 9.15 -5.27
C VAL A 166 -7.76 8.54 -6.65
N LEU A 167 -7.13 7.39 -6.77
CA LEU A 167 -7.21 6.51 -7.94
C LEU A 167 -8.02 5.27 -7.55
N LYS A 168 -9.26 5.22 -8.02
CA LYS A 168 -10.18 4.12 -7.72
C LYS A 168 -10.08 3.06 -8.82
N PRO A 169 -9.77 1.81 -8.46
CA PRO A 169 -9.69 0.74 -9.43
C PRO A 169 -11.07 0.37 -9.99
N PRO A 170 -11.12 -0.30 -11.14
CA PRO A 170 -12.30 -1.03 -11.59
C PRO A 170 -12.80 -2.01 -10.50
N SER A 171 -14.09 -2.31 -10.54
CA SER A 171 -14.69 -3.25 -9.59
C SER A 171 -13.97 -4.61 -9.58
N GLY A 172 -13.78 -5.18 -8.40
CA GLY A 172 -13.10 -6.46 -8.22
C GLY A 172 -11.65 -6.34 -7.74
N LEU A 173 -10.94 -5.27 -8.03
CA LEU A 173 -9.60 -5.07 -7.51
C LEU A 173 -9.64 -4.68 -6.01
N PRO A 174 -8.74 -5.24 -5.18
CA PRO A 174 -8.85 -5.10 -3.73
C PRO A 174 -8.39 -3.74 -3.18
N VAL A 175 -7.47 -3.06 -3.84
CA VAL A 175 -6.75 -1.91 -3.27
C VAL A 175 -6.82 -0.71 -4.22
N ARG A 176 -7.21 0.45 -3.69
CA ARG A 176 -7.11 1.75 -4.34
C ARG A 176 -5.81 2.46 -3.95
N ILE A 177 -5.50 3.56 -4.63
CA ILE A 177 -4.36 4.41 -4.29
C ILE A 177 -4.87 5.76 -3.81
N LEU A 178 -4.35 6.23 -2.69
CA LEU A 178 -4.51 7.60 -2.23
C LEU A 178 -3.16 8.31 -2.38
N LEU A 179 -3.12 9.42 -3.09
CA LEU A 179 -1.95 10.30 -3.11
C LEU A 179 -2.20 11.43 -2.11
N GLN A 180 -1.33 11.54 -1.12
CA GLN A 180 -1.41 12.58 -0.09
C GLN A 180 -0.26 13.57 -0.27
N ARG A 181 -0.59 14.84 -0.52
CA ARG A 181 0.40 15.91 -0.51
C ARG A 181 0.80 16.23 0.93
N LEU A 182 2.06 16.04 1.25
CA LEU A 182 2.61 16.38 2.56
C LEU A 182 2.60 17.89 2.81
N GLY A 183 2.48 18.28 4.07
CA GLY A 183 2.64 19.67 4.50
C GLY A 183 4.08 20.17 4.37
N GLU A 184 4.25 21.49 4.41
CA GLU A 184 5.56 22.14 4.28
C GLU A 184 6.49 21.89 5.47
N GLU A 185 5.97 21.49 6.62
CA GLU A 185 6.75 21.24 7.85
C GLU A 185 7.77 20.10 7.74
N ARG A 186 7.66 19.23 6.72
CA ARG A 186 8.70 18.20 6.41
C ARG A 186 9.88 18.73 5.59
N ARG A 187 9.96 20.03 5.32
CA ARG A 187 11.08 20.66 4.61
C ARG A 187 12.43 20.62 5.36
N ASP A 188 12.45 20.23 6.64
CA ASP A 188 13.72 20.12 7.37
C ASP A 188 14.64 19.02 6.84
N ALA A 189 14.10 18.00 6.17
CA ALA A 189 14.90 17.00 5.44
C ALA A 189 15.55 17.59 4.16
N GLU A 190 14.88 18.55 3.50
CA GLU A 190 15.39 19.26 2.31
C GLU A 190 16.61 20.13 2.66
N ARG A 191 16.70 20.66 3.89
CA ARG A 191 17.85 21.43 4.38
C ARG A 191 19.13 20.60 4.51
N LEU A 192 19.03 19.28 4.55
CA LEU A 192 20.16 18.35 4.61
C LEU A 192 20.65 17.89 3.24
N GLY A 193 20.12 18.45 2.14
CA GLY A 193 20.60 18.21 0.78
C GLY A 193 20.14 16.90 0.14
N ALA A 194 19.28 16.11 0.80
CA ALA A 194 18.62 14.97 0.20
C ALA A 194 17.25 15.38 -0.34
N GLU A 195 16.99 15.14 -1.62
CA GLU A 195 15.64 15.32 -2.16
C GLU A 195 14.68 14.36 -1.48
N PRO A 196 13.57 14.88 -0.87
CA PRO A 196 12.62 14.01 -0.21
C PRO A 196 11.95 13.10 -1.23
N LEU A 197 11.91 11.80 -0.93
CA LEU A 197 11.22 10.79 -1.72
C LEU A 197 9.82 10.56 -1.17
N ALA A 198 8.92 10.09 -2.03
CA ALA A 198 7.62 9.59 -1.60
C ALA A 198 7.80 8.34 -0.71
N SER A 199 6.88 8.16 0.19
CA SER A 199 6.75 6.96 1.03
C SER A 199 5.31 6.49 1.02
N ALA A 200 5.06 5.24 1.42
CA ALA A 200 3.70 4.73 1.45
C ALA A 200 3.38 3.99 2.75
N HIS A 201 2.10 3.97 3.08
CA HIS A 201 1.54 3.21 4.18
C HIS A 201 0.17 2.62 3.82
N LEU A 202 -0.29 1.66 4.60
CA LEU A 202 -1.59 1.03 4.40
C LEU A 202 -2.67 1.78 5.15
N ASP A 203 -3.86 1.84 4.54
CA ASP A 203 -5.07 2.33 5.17
C ASP A 203 -6.13 1.23 5.19
N LEU A 204 -6.65 0.94 6.38
CA LEU A 204 -7.76 0.01 6.57
C LEU A 204 -9.06 0.79 6.68
N ALA A 205 -10.04 0.43 5.87
CA ALA A 205 -11.42 0.88 6.06
C ALA A 205 -12.01 0.20 7.28
N CYS A 206 -12.65 0.98 8.17
CA CYS A 206 -13.16 0.50 9.45
C CYS A 206 -14.62 0.91 9.63
N ALA A 207 -15.48 -0.05 9.97
CA ALA A 207 -16.87 0.20 10.33
C ALA A 207 -16.97 1.02 11.64
N ASP A 208 -16.05 0.77 12.58
CA ASP A 208 -15.88 1.48 13.85
C ASP A 208 -14.39 1.60 14.15
N ILE A 209 -13.83 2.78 13.95
CA ILE A 209 -12.39 3.04 14.17
C ILE A 209 -12.01 2.75 15.63
N ALA A 210 -12.84 3.11 16.61
CA ALA A 210 -12.49 2.97 18.03
C ALA A 210 -12.41 1.49 18.44
N ALA A 211 -13.37 0.68 17.99
CA ALA A 211 -13.37 -0.76 18.24
C ALA A 211 -12.18 -1.46 17.56
N VAL A 212 -11.89 -1.12 16.29
CA VAL A 212 -10.75 -1.68 15.55
C VAL A 212 -9.43 -1.24 16.18
N ARG A 213 -9.31 0.02 16.58
CA ARG A 213 -8.12 0.54 17.30
C ARG A 213 -7.89 -0.26 18.58
N GLY A 214 -8.90 -0.40 19.44
CA GLY A 214 -8.76 -1.16 20.71
C GLY A 214 -8.24 -2.57 20.46
N ARG A 215 -8.79 -3.28 19.47
CA ARG A 215 -8.30 -4.58 19.07
C ARG A 215 -6.84 -4.57 18.59
N HIS A 216 -6.43 -3.58 17.80
CA HIS A 216 -5.06 -3.49 17.33
C HIS A 216 -4.09 -3.15 18.46
N GLU A 217 -4.51 -2.35 19.44
CA GLU A 217 -3.73 -2.07 20.67
C GLU A 217 -3.53 -3.34 21.50
N GLU A 218 -4.56 -4.20 21.62
CA GLU A 218 -4.43 -5.53 22.25
C GLU A 218 -3.42 -6.45 21.55
N LEU A 219 -3.26 -6.29 20.22
CA LEU A 219 -2.26 -6.99 19.42
C LEU A 219 -0.87 -6.33 19.45
N GLY A 220 -0.71 -5.24 20.21
CA GLY A 220 0.56 -4.56 20.43
C GLY A 220 0.81 -3.34 19.53
N ALA A 221 -0.17 -2.88 18.77
CA ALA A 221 -0.05 -1.62 18.05
C ALA A 221 -0.12 -0.41 19.00
N GLY A 222 0.55 0.68 18.61
CA GLY A 222 0.51 1.94 19.35
C GLY A 222 -0.26 3.02 18.59
N PHE A 223 -1.01 3.83 19.33
CA PHE A 223 -1.60 5.07 18.81
C PHE A 223 -0.52 6.12 18.52
N VAL A 224 -0.64 6.83 17.41
CA VAL A 224 0.31 7.90 17.02
C VAL A 224 -0.38 9.25 16.96
N ALA A 225 -1.47 9.36 16.20
CA ALA A 225 -2.18 10.61 16.01
C ALA A 225 -3.61 10.35 15.55
N GLU A 226 -4.45 11.37 15.67
CA GLU A 226 -5.84 11.35 15.21
C GLU A 226 -6.08 12.47 14.21
N GLY A 227 -6.71 12.16 13.10
CA GLY A 227 -7.24 13.09 12.12
C GLY A 227 -8.76 13.17 12.17
N ALA A 228 -9.37 13.94 11.27
CA ALA A 228 -10.82 14.14 11.27
C ALA A 228 -11.62 12.85 11.00
N HIS A 229 -11.09 11.94 10.19
CA HIS A 229 -11.76 10.69 9.77
C HIS A 229 -10.81 9.50 9.74
N TRP A 230 -9.67 9.59 10.41
CA TRP A 230 -8.68 8.51 10.48
C TRP A 230 -7.89 8.57 11.78
N THR A 231 -7.34 7.45 12.14
CA THR A 231 -6.40 7.31 13.25
C THR A 231 -5.10 6.73 12.73
N VAL A 232 -3.98 7.39 13.01
CA VAL A 232 -2.65 6.90 12.67
C VAL A 232 -2.19 5.97 13.78
N MET A 233 -1.81 4.76 13.39
CA MET A 233 -1.32 3.70 14.27
C MET A 233 0.12 3.34 13.91
N ARG A 234 0.79 2.68 14.83
CA ARG A 234 2.12 2.10 14.63
C ARG A 234 2.06 0.61 14.96
N ASP A 235 2.44 -0.24 14.01
CA ASP A 235 2.53 -1.67 14.24
C ASP A 235 3.70 -2.04 15.17
N PRO A 236 3.73 -3.26 15.76
CA PRO A 236 4.82 -3.67 16.68
C PRO A 236 6.20 -3.75 16.01
N ALA A 237 6.26 -3.71 14.68
CA ALA A 237 7.51 -3.68 13.92
C ALA A 237 8.00 -2.25 13.64
N GLY A 238 7.23 -1.22 14.04
CA GLY A 238 7.59 0.19 13.97
C GLY A 238 7.00 0.96 12.78
N GLY A 239 6.32 0.29 11.84
CA GLY A 239 5.72 0.93 10.69
C GLY A 239 4.37 1.60 10.98
N THR A 240 4.12 2.74 10.36
CA THR A 240 2.83 3.44 10.47
C THR A 240 1.81 2.90 9.48
N TYR A 241 0.53 2.97 9.86
CA TYR A 241 -0.64 2.68 9.04
C TYR A 241 -1.84 3.47 9.56
N CYS A 242 -2.92 3.57 8.80
CA CYS A 242 -4.11 4.28 9.23
C CYS A 242 -5.34 3.38 9.34
N LEU A 243 -6.19 3.70 10.31
CA LEU A 243 -7.58 3.25 10.38
C LEU A 243 -8.46 4.38 9.89
N THR A 244 -9.28 4.15 8.87
CA THR A 244 -10.08 5.20 8.24
C THR A 244 -11.57 4.92 8.40
N GLY A 245 -12.38 5.95 8.65
CA GLY A 245 -13.84 5.90 8.76
C GLY A 245 -14.49 5.73 7.40
N ARG A 246 -14.21 4.61 6.76
CA ARG A 246 -14.77 4.20 5.47
C ARG A 246 -15.51 2.88 5.65
N ASP A 247 -16.57 2.71 4.89
CA ASP A 247 -17.27 1.43 4.86
C ASP A 247 -16.33 0.33 4.33
N PRO A 248 -16.04 -0.72 5.11
CA PRO A 248 -15.07 -1.74 4.71
C PRO A 248 -15.55 -2.64 3.56
N GLU A 249 -16.86 -2.68 3.26
CA GLU A 249 -17.39 -3.43 2.11
C GLU A 249 -17.28 -2.64 0.81
N THR A 250 -17.60 -1.37 0.83
CA THR A 250 -17.68 -0.52 -0.37
C THR A 250 -16.47 0.41 -0.53
N GLY A 251 -15.75 0.71 0.56
CA GLY A 251 -14.73 1.74 0.62
C GLY A 251 -15.31 3.17 0.52
N GLY A 252 -16.62 3.35 0.65
CA GLY A 252 -17.26 4.65 0.72
C GLY A 252 -16.94 5.38 2.02
N LEU A 253 -16.95 6.73 2.01
CA LEU A 253 -16.90 7.48 3.27
C LEU A 253 -18.21 7.19 4.04
N ALA A 254 -18.09 6.96 5.35
CA ALA A 254 -19.24 6.95 6.22
C ALA A 254 -19.87 8.36 6.19
N GLY A 255 -21.15 8.44 5.85
CA GLY A 255 -21.90 9.69 5.75
C GLY A 255 -22.09 10.36 7.11
#